data_e788d58ac9527295e8d656e8bc1703eb
#
_entry.id   e788d58ac9527295e8d656e8bc1703eb
#
_cell.length_a   1.000
_cell.length_b   1.000
_cell.length_c   1.000
_cell.angle_alpha   90.00
_cell.angle_beta   90.00
_cell.angle_gamma   90.00
#
_symmetry.space_group_name_H-M   'P 1'
#
loop_
_entity.id
_entity.type
_entity.pdbx_description
1 polymer ?
#
loop_
_entity_poly.entity_id
_entity_poly.type
_entity_poly.pdbx_seq_one_letter_code
_entity_poly.pdbx_strand_id
1 'polypeptide(L)'
;MSEEKRVSIAVLKARAGMRDPLRRELLKLIAPTRREPGNLDYVLFELQDEPGTFYMREAFVNQAALDSHCQTDYFQAFAAEAEALLAEPLRLIFMEEVSLP
;
A
#
# COMPACT_ATOMS: atom_id res chain seq x y z
N MET A 1 -21.99 4.82 -13.23
CA MET A 1 -21.57 4.53 -12.71
C MET A 1 -20.67 3.91 -12.49
N SER A 2 -19.96 4.26 -12.20
CA SER A 2 -19.04 3.49 -12.37
C SER A 2 -18.46 2.94 -11.20
N GLU A 3 -18.35 1.70 -11.13
CA GLU A 3 -17.76 0.92 -10.11
C GLU A 3 -16.38 0.47 -10.56
N GLU A 4 -15.65 1.37 -11.16
CA GLU A 4 -14.34 0.98 -11.70
C GLU A 4 -13.40 0.63 -10.57
N LYS A 5 -12.71 -0.49 -10.71
CA LYS A 5 -11.73 -0.87 -9.71
C LYS A 5 -10.55 0.08 -9.72
N ARG A 6 -9.94 0.23 -8.56
CA ARG A 6 -8.78 1.10 -8.38
C ARG A 6 -7.56 0.24 -8.19
N VAL A 7 -6.63 0.34 -9.11
CA VAL A 7 -5.38 -0.42 -9.08
C VAL A 7 -4.23 0.55 -8.90
N SER A 8 -3.36 0.26 -7.96
CA SER A 8 -2.23 1.17 -7.72
C SER A 8 -1.02 0.43 -7.17
N ILE A 9 0.11 1.11 -7.23
CA ILE A 9 1.31 0.71 -6.51
C ILE A 9 1.66 1.85 -5.58
N ALA A 10 1.82 1.54 -4.30
CA ALA A 10 2.36 2.49 -3.33
C ALA A 10 3.86 2.30 -3.27
N VAL A 11 4.61 3.39 -3.42
CA VAL A 11 6.07 3.37 -3.32
C VAL A 11 6.46 3.91 -1.96
N LEU A 12 7.18 3.09 -1.18
CA LEU A 12 7.55 3.44 0.20
C LEU A 12 9.06 3.22 0.36
N LYS A 13 9.77 4.31 0.61
CA LYS A 13 11.23 4.27 0.71
C LYS A 13 11.65 4.55 2.14
N ALA A 14 12.37 3.61 2.74
CA ALA A 14 12.79 3.71 4.13
C ALA A 14 13.87 4.78 4.32
N ARG A 15 13.78 5.51 5.43
CA ARG A 15 14.90 6.32 5.91
C ARG A 15 16.08 5.41 6.18
N ALA A 16 17.28 5.99 6.16
CA ALA A 16 18.50 5.24 6.51
C ALA A 16 18.30 4.58 7.88
N GLY A 17 18.58 3.28 7.95
CA GLY A 17 18.44 2.51 9.18
C GLY A 17 17.02 2.08 9.51
N MET A 18 16.03 2.43 8.69
CA MET A 18 14.63 2.12 8.98
C MET A 18 14.03 1.03 8.09
N ARG A 19 14.86 0.33 7.32
CA ARG A 19 14.36 -0.74 6.45
C ARG A 19 13.58 -1.79 7.24
N ASP A 20 14.17 -2.33 8.31
CA ASP A 20 13.52 -3.40 9.05
C ASP A 20 12.28 -2.94 9.82
N PRO A 21 12.31 -1.77 10.50
CA PRO A 21 11.08 -1.25 11.08
C PRO A 21 9.99 -0.99 10.05
N LEU A 22 10.32 -0.42 8.89
CA LEU A 22 9.33 -0.17 7.85
C LEU A 22 8.74 -1.48 7.34
N ARG A 23 9.60 -2.45 7.05
CA ARG A 23 9.17 -3.77 6.58
C ARG A 23 8.19 -4.39 7.58
N ARG A 24 8.52 -4.32 8.85
CA ARG A 24 7.68 -4.90 9.90
C ARG A 24 6.30 -4.23 9.96
N GLU A 25 6.26 -2.90 9.88
CA GLU A 25 5.00 -2.18 9.93
C GLU A 25 4.15 -2.43 8.68
N LEU A 26 4.79 -2.53 7.52
CA LEU A 26 4.05 -2.83 6.28
C LEU A 26 3.47 -4.24 6.30
N LEU A 27 4.20 -5.20 6.84
CA LEU A 27 3.71 -6.59 6.92
C LEU A 27 2.48 -6.70 7.82
N LYS A 28 2.37 -5.84 8.83
CA LYS A 28 1.19 -5.84 9.71
C LYS A 28 -0.09 -5.45 8.98
N LEU A 29 0.02 -4.73 7.87
CA LEU A 29 -1.15 -4.29 7.12
C LEU A 29 -1.75 -5.38 6.25
N ILE A 30 -0.98 -6.43 5.95
CA ILE A 30 -1.37 -7.40 4.92
C ILE A 30 -2.65 -8.16 5.31
N ALA A 31 -2.63 -8.86 6.45
CA ALA A 31 -3.76 -9.72 6.81
C ALA A 31 -5.07 -8.93 6.99
N PRO A 32 -5.08 -7.81 7.75
CA PRO A 32 -6.35 -7.10 7.91
C PRO A 32 -6.85 -6.47 6.62
N THR A 33 -5.95 -5.97 5.76
CA THR A 33 -6.38 -5.40 4.48
C THR A 33 -7.03 -6.46 3.61
N ARG A 34 -6.44 -7.66 3.56
CA ARG A 34 -6.99 -8.75 2.74
C ARG A 34 -8.36 -9.21 3.22
N ARG A 35 -8.75 -8.86 4.44
CA ARG A 35 -10.09 -9.19 4.95
C ARG A 35 -11.12 -8.11 4.66
N GLU A 36 -10.70 -6.96 4.10
CA GLU A 36 -11.65 -5.91 3.73
C GLU A 36 -12.51 -6.39 2.57
N PRO A 37 -13.84 -6.18 2.65
CA PRO A 37 -14.73 -6.70 1.60
C PRO A 37 -14.40 -6.20 0.20
N GLY A 38 -13.88 -4.99 0.10
CA GLY A 38 -13.58 -4.41 -1.21
C GLY A 38 -12.16 -4.58 -1.68
N ASN A 39 -11.31 -5.31 -0.93
CA ASN A 39 -9.93 -5.51 -1.35
C ASN A 39 -9.84 -6.68 -2.33
N LEU A 40 -9.17 -6.45 -3.46
CA LEU A 40 -8.97 -7.47 -4.50
C LEU A 40 -7.55 -8.00 -4.51
N ASP A 41 -6.57 -7.16 -4.11
CA ASP A 41 -5.16 -7.53 -4.19
C ASP A 41 -4.38 -6.66 -3.21
N TYR A 42 -3.44 -7.26 -2.49
CA TYR A 42 -2.61 -6.50 -1.56
C TYR A 42 -1.34 -7.30 -1.30
N VAL A 43 -0.25 -6.95 -2.02
CA VAL A 43 0.98 -7.73 -2.02
C VAL A 43 2.17 -6.80 -1.90
N LEU A 44 3.05 -7.09 -0.95
CA LEU A 44 4.23 -6.28 -0.69
C LEU A 44 5.45 -6.87 -1.37
N PHE A 45 6.18 -6.01 -2.07
CA PHE A 45 7.47 -6.36 -2.69
C PHE A 45 8.54 -5.43 -2.17
N GLU A 46 9.75 -5.94 -2.11
CA GLU A 46 10.92 -5.11 -1.86
C GLU A 46 11.80 -5.17 -3.11
N LEU A 47 12.35 -4.03 -3.54
CA LEU A 47 13.20 -4.01 -4.73
C LEU A 47 14.52 -4.72 -4.43
N GLN A 48 14.90 -5.65 -5.30
CA GLN A 48 16.15 -6.41 -5.11
C GLN A 48 17.37 -5.50 -5.20
N ASP A 49 17.34 -4.55 -6.15
CA ASP A 49 18.50 -3.68 -6.39
C ASP A 49 18.50 -2.43 -5.53
N GLU A 50 17.47 -2.25 -4.71
CA GLU A 50 17.36 -1.07 -3.86
C GLU A 50 16.71 -1.47 -2.54
N PRO A 51 17.48 -2.17 -1.66
CA PRO A 51 16.95 -2.59 -0.35
C PRO A 51 16.43 -1.39 0.42
N GLY A 52 15.27 -1.56 1.06
CA GLY A 52 14.62 -0.48 1.79
C GLY A 52 13.57 0.25 0.98
N THR A 53 13.46 -0.04 -0.31
CA THR A 53 12.36 0.49 -1.14
C THR A 53 11.34 -0.61 -1.37
N PHE A 54 10.10 -0.33 -0.99
CA PHE A 54 9.00 -1.29 -1.06
C PHE A 54 7.92 -0.81 -2.01
N TYR A 55 7.33 -1.76 -2.70
CA TYR A 55 6.17 -1.51 -3.54
C TYR A 55 5.02 -2.32 -2.98
N MET A 56 3.92 -1.66 -2.65
CA MET A 56 2.68 -2.34 -2.26
C MET A 56 1.75 -2.33 -3.46
N ARG A 57 1.58 -3.49 -4.08
CA ARG A 57 0.62 -3.62 -5.18
C ARG A 57 -0.76 -3.82 -4.57
N GLU A 58 -1.70 -2.97 -4.96
CA GLU A 58 -3.02 -3.01 -4.34
C GLU A 58 -4.12 -2.79 -5.37
N ALA A 59 -5.27 -3.42 -5.12
CA ALA A 59 -6.44 -3.21 -5.94
C ALA A 59 -7.69 -3.29 -5.07
N PHE A 60 -8.62 -2.39 -5.34
CA PHE A 60 -9.90 -2.30 -4.63
C PHE A 60 -11.03 -2.26 -5.65
N VAL A 61 -12.20 -2.76 -5.26
CA VAL A 61 -13.34 -2.86 -6.19
C VAL A 61 -13.79 -1.50 -6.74
N ASN A 62 -13.60 -0.43 -5.97
CA ASN A 62 -13.95 0.92 -6.41
C ASN A 62 -13.28 1.95 -5.50
N GLN A 63 -13.50 3.22 -5.79
CA GLN A 63 -12.91 4.30 -5.00
C GLN A 63 -13.39 4.28 -3.56
N ALA A 64 -14.67 3.97 -3.33
CA ALA A 64 -15.20 3.93 -1.97
C ALA A 64 -14.50 2.89 -1.11
N ALA A 65 -14.16 1.74 -1.70
CA ALA A 65 -13.42 0.69 -0.97
C ALA A 65 -12.01 1.14 -0.63
N LEU A 66 -11.36 1.86 -1.54
CA LEU A 66 -10.03 2.42 -1.28
C LEU A 66 -10.10 3.46 -0.16
N ASP A 67 -11.11 4.34 -0.22
CA ASP A 67 -11.31 5.35 0.81
C ASP A 67 -11.54 4.70 2.18
N SER A 68 -12.35 3.63 2.22
CA SER A 68 -12.58 2.89 3.47
C SER A 68 -11.30 2.30 4.02
N HIS A 69 -10.45 1.75 3.14
CA HIS A 69 -9.15 1.21 3.54
C HIS A 69 -8.31 2.28 4.24
N CYS A 70 -8.28 3.48 3.68
CA CYS A 70 -7.49 4.57 4.24
C CYS A 70 -8.04 5.07 5.58
N GLN A 71 -9.29 4.77 5.91
CA GLN A 71 -9.91 5.18 7.17
C GLN A 71 -9.79 4.12 8.27
N THR A 72 -9.24 2.95 7.96
CA THR A 72 -9.12 1.88 8.96
C THR A 72 -8.14 2.28 10.06
N ASP A 73 -8.35 1.71 11.26
CA ASP A 73 -7.47 1.98 12.39
C ASP A 73 -6.04 1.57 12.09
N TYR A 74 -5.86 0.41 11.43
CA TYR A 74 -4.51 -0.08 11.16
C TYR A 74 -3.80 0.78 10.12
N PHE A 75 -4.50 1.27 9.11
CA PHE A 75 -3.87 2.16 8.14
C PHE A 75 -3.53 3.50 8.78
N GLN A 76 -4.43 4.04 9.60
CA GLN A 76 -4.19 5.30 10.30
C GLN A 76 -3.01 5.18 11.27
N ALA A 77 -2.87 4.03 11.93
CA ALA A 77 -1.73 3.79 12.81
C ALA A 77 -0.42 3.80 12.01
N PHE A 78 -0.42 3.17 10.84
CA PHE A 78 0.75 3.21 9.96
C PHE A 78 1.04 4.65 9.52
N ALA A 79 0.00 5.38 9.11
CA ALA A 79 0.17 6.76 8.65
C ALA A 79 0.79 7.65 9.73
N ALA A 80 0.44 7.40 10.99
CA ALA A 80 0.98 8.16 12.10
C ALA A 80 2.48 7.93 12.29
N GLU A 81 2.99 6.75 11.91
CA GLU A 81 4.40 6.40 12.03
C GLU A 81 5.19 6.71 10.76
N ALA A 82 4.49 7.05 9.68
CA ALA A 82 5.12 7.10 8.35
C ALA A 82 6.28 8.09 8.29
N GLU A 83 6.12 9.26 8.90
CA GLU A 83 7.16 10.30 8.81
C GLU A 83 8.48 9.82 9.43
N ALA A 84 8.40 9.05 10.51
CA ALA A 84 9.59 8.53 11.16
C ALA A 84 10.25 7.41 10.36
N LEU A 85 9.47 6.72 9.52
CA LEU A 85 9.96 5.54 8.79
C LEU A 85 10.39 5.85 7.37
N LEU A 86 9.75 6.83 6.72
CA LEU A 86 9.94 7.08 5.29
C LEU A 86 10.90 8.22 5.03
N ALA A 87 11.75 8.03 4.02
CA ALA A 87 12.69 9.07 3.58
C ALA A 87 11.96 10.20 2.86
N GLU A 88 10.79 9.90 2.30
CA GLU A 88 9.97 10.86 1.57
C GLU A 88 8.51 10.40 1.66
N PRO A 89 7.54 11.27 1.41
CA PRO A 89 6.15 10.85 1.48
C PRO A 89 5.87 9.70 0.54
N LEU A 90 5.01 8.77 0.96
CA LEU A 90 4.67 7.66 0.09
C LEU A 90 3.99 8.19 -1.19
N ARG A 91 4.19 7.48 -2.28
CA ARG A 91 3.63 7.83 -3.57
C ARG A 91 2.67 6.75 -4.00
N LEU A 92 1.47 7.14 -4.43
CA LEU A 92 0.53 6.21 -5.04
C LEU A 92 0.55 6.42 -6.54
N ILE A 93 0.82 5.35 -7.27
CA ILE A 93 0.81 5.37 -8.73
C ILE A 93 -0.40 4.57 -9.17
N PHE A 94 -1.43 5.27 -9.63
CA PHE A 94 -2.64 4.62 -10.12
C PHE A 94 -2.42 4.13 -11.53
N MET A 95 -2.95 2.94 -11.82
CA MET A 95 -2.75 2.29 -13.10
C MET A 95 -4.08 1.80 -13.64
N GLU A 96 -4.15 1.72 -14.96
CA GLU A 96 -5.29 1.12 -15.61
C GLU A 96 -4.85 -0.20 -16.21
N GLU A 97 -5.62 -1.26 -15.99
CA GLU A 97 -5.28 -2.55 -16.56
C GLU A 97 -5.59 -2.53 -18.05
N VAL A 98 -4.55 -2.63 -18.87
CA VAL A 98 -4.67 -2.52 -20.32
C VAL A 98 -4.87 -3.89 -20.97
N SER A 99 -4.26 -4.91 -20.36
CA SER A 99 -4.29 -6.27 -20.94
C SER A 99 -5.41 -7.09 -20.34
N LEU A 100 -6.63 -6.60 -20.46
CA LEU A 100 -7.78 -7.35 -19.99
C LEU A 100 -7.99 -8.61 -20.82
N PRO A 101 -8.54 -9.70 -20.20
CA PRO A 101 -8.80 -10.95 -20.92
C PRO A 101 -9.86 -10.80 -21.99
#